data_883443c19d39c8d9209f5c31cf66e1c2
#
_entry.id   883443c19d39c8d9209f5c31cf66e1c2
#
_cell.length_a   1.000
_cell.length_b   1.000
_cell.length_c   1.000
_cell.angle_alpha   90.00
_cell.angle_beta   90.00
_cell.angle_gamma   90.00
#
_symmetry.space_group_name_H-M   'P 1'
#
loop_
_entity.id
_entity.type
_entity.pdbx_description
1 polymer ?
#
loop_
_entity_poly.entity_id
_entity_poly.type
_entity_poly.pdbx_seq_one_letter_code
_entity_poly.pdbx_strand_id
1 'polypeptide(L)'
;AVIFTLDWHPGNHCSFAANGGQWPSHCVAYTQGAGLPDEFAGILASGKAKLFLKGQEQDKEQYGAFEDLATDSIEYAWLSNADSVDVCGIAGDYCVKASTENVLKVVAPEKVSILTDCVRSIDGGEALEAFINEKGITKK
;
A
#
# COMPACT_ATOMS: atom_id res chain seq x y z
N ALA A 1 15.85 0.23 2.14
CA ALA A 1 15.03 0.98 1.17
C ALA A 1 13.59 1.08 1.69
N VAL A 2 12.87 2.11 1.29
CA VAL A 2 11.45 2.32 1.63
C VAL A 2 10.67 2.58 0.36
N ILE A 3 9.50 1.93 0.22
CA ILE A 3 8.54 2.26 -0.83
C ILE A 3 7.29 2.81 -0.12
N PHE A 4 6.97 4.08 -0.35
CA PHE A 4 5.71 4.67 0.07
C PHE A 4 4.68 4.43 -1.02
N THR A 5 3.60 3.74 -0.69
CA THR A 5 2.47 3.53 -1.59
C THR A 5 1.36 4.52 -1.24
N LEU A 6 0.91 5.29 -2.21
CA LEU A 6 -0.06 6.36 -2.00
C LEU A 6 -1.26 6.19 -2.94
N ASP A 7 -2.45 6.40 -2.41
CA ASP A 7 -3.62 6.65 -3.24
C ASP A 7 -3.47 7.98 -3.95
N TRP A 8 -3.75 8.00 -5.25
CA TRP A 8 -3.60 9.18 -6.11
C TRP A 8 -4.78 9.28 -7.07
N HIS A 9 -5.97 9.50 -6.50
CA HIS A 9 -7.22 9.40 -7.23
C HIS A 9 -7.53 10.65 -8.06
N PRO A 10 -7.99 10.50 -9.31
CA PRO A 10 -8.61 11.62 -10.01
C PRO A 10 -9.87 12.09 -9.25
N GLY A 11 -10.23 13.36 -9.38
CA GLY A 11 -11.33 13.96 -8.62
C GLY A 11 -12.72 13.32 -8.84
N ASN A 12 -12.85 12.53 -9.90
CA ASN A 12 -14.06 11.79 -10.29
C ASN A 12 -13.88 10.25 -10.21
N HIS A 13 -12.98 9.76 -9.37
CA HIS A 13 -12.68 8.33 -9.23
C HIS A 13 -13.92 7.51 -8.86
N CYS A 14 -14.04 6.31 -9.44
CA CYS A 14 -15.19 5.41 -9.26
C CYS A 14 -15.42 4.99 -7.80
N SER A 15 -14.41 4.98 -6.94
CA SER A 15 -14.53 4.61 -5.54
C SER A 15 -15.32 5.63 -4.70
N PHE A 16 -15.47 6.87 -5.18
CA PHE A 16 -16.12 7.93 -4.41
C PHE A 16 -17.65 7.82 -4.45
N ALA A 17 -18.29 8.06 -3.31
CA ALA A 17 -19.74 7.98 -3.17
C ALA A 17 -20.50 8.87 -4.19
N ALA A 18 -19.95 10.02 -4.54
CA ALA A 18 -20.51 10.91 -5.56
C ALA A 18 -20.53 10.28 -6.97
N ASN A 19 -19.72 9.25 -7.19
CA ASN A 19 -19.60 8.53 -8.48
C ASN A 19 -20.10 7.07 -8.39
N GLY A 20 -20.85 6.73 -7.31
CA GLY A 20 -21.43 5.40 -7.11
C GLY A 20 -20.57 4.44 -6.30
N GLY A 21 -19.40 4.84 -5.83
CA GLY A 21 -18.54 4.06 -4.94
C GLY A 21 -18.97 4.11 -3.49
N GLN A 22 -18.20 3.47 -2.62
CA GLN A 22 -18.53 3.36 -1.19
C GLN A 22 -17.78 4.37 -0.30
N TRP A 23 -16.76 5.04 -0.83
CA TRP A 23 -15.88 5.90 -0.03
C TRP A 23 -16.23 7.37 -0.15
N PRO A 24 -16.03 8.17 0.88
CA PRO A 24 -15.99 9.63 0.71
C PRO A 24 -14.82 10.00 -0.20
N SER A 25 -14.88 11.18 -0.80
CA SER A 25 -13.74 11.70 -1.57
C SER A 25 -12.49 11.81 -0.68
N HIS A 26 -11.39 11.19 -1.10
CA HIS A 26 -10.14 11.13 -0.37
C HIS A 26 -8.96 11.02 -1.33
N CYS A 27 -7.76 11.33 -0.87
CA CYS A 27 -6.51 11.19 -1.62
C CYS A 27 -6.59 11.71 -3.07
N VAL A 28 -7.31 12.83 -3.27
CA VAL A 28 -7.47 13.44 -4.59
C VAL A 28 -6.11 13.95 -5.06
N ALA A 29 -5.71 13.52 -6.25
CA ALA A 29 -4.44 13.86 -6.86
C ALA A 29 -4.16 15.38 -6.83
N TYR A 30 -2.90 15.74 -6.58
CA TYR A 30 -2.43 17.13 -6.47
C TYR A 30 -3.04 17.94 -5.30
N THR A 31 -3.64 17.29 -4.32
CA THR A 31 -4.07 17.93 -3.07
C THR A 31 -3.18 17.51 -1.90
N GLN A 32 -3.20 18.29 -0.83
CA GLN A 32 -2.48 17.95 0.40
C GLN A 32 -2.93 16.59 0.97
N GLY A 33 -4.21 16.23 0.81
CA GLY A 33 -4.77 14.96 1.31
C GLY A 33 -4.25 13.70 0.59
N ALA A 34 -3.59 13.84 -0.56
CA ALA A 34 -2.93 12.73 -1.27
C ALA A 34 -1.42 12.69 -1.01
N GLY A 35 -0.85 13.69 -0.33
CA GLY A 35 0.59 13.79 -0.06
C GLY A 35 1.05 13.00 1.15
N LEU A 36 2.35 12.78 1.24
CA LEU A 36 2.99 12.29 2.46
C LEU A 36 3.12 13.43 3.49
N PRO A 37 3.05 13.12 4.79
CA PRO A 37 3.42 14.05 5.84
C PRO A 37 4.87 14.57 5.68
N ASP A 38 5.10 15.82 6.11
CA ASP A 38 6.40 16.51 5.96
C ASP A 38 7.54 15.77 6.68
N GLU A 39 7.23 14.99 7.71
CA GLU A 39 8.19 14.18 8.47
C GLU A 39 8.94 13.18 7.59
N PHE A 40 8.36 12.76 6.46
CA PHE A 40 8.99 11.84 5.51
C PHE A 40 9.85 12.53 4.45
N ALA A 41 9.87 13.86 4.38
CA ALA A 41 10.62 14.61 3.37
C ALA A 41 12.12 14.27 3.38
N GLY A 42 12.71 14.08 4.56
CA GLY A 42 14.13 13.77 4.71
C GLY A 42 14.52 12.42 4.08
N ILE A 43 13.72 11.39 4.26
CA ILE A 43 14.02 10.08 3.68
C ILE A 43 13.80 10.06 2.15
N LEU A 44 12.81 10.79 1.67
CA LEU A 44 12.60 10.97 0.23
C LEU A 44 13.79 11.67 -0.43
N ALA A 45 14.26 12.75 0.17
CA ALA A 45 15.41 13.50 -0.32
C ALA A 45 16.74 12.72 -0.28
N SER A 46 16.84 11.71 0.59
CA SER A 46 18.03 10.86 0.71
C SER A 46 18.25 9.89 -0.45
N GLY A 47 17.27 9.71 -1.33
CA GLY A 47 17.27 8.71 -2.40
C GLY A 47 17.09 7.26 -1.93
N LYS A 48 16.83 7.04 -0.63
CA LYS A 48 16.58 5.70 -0.04
C LYS A 48 15.11 5.31 -0.05
N ALA A 49 14.25 6.19 -0.53
CA ALA A 49 12.82 5.96 -0.64
C ALA A 49 12.31 6.25 -2.06
N LYS A 50 11.21 5.57 -2.41
CA LYS A 50 10.45 5.75 -3.65
C LYS A 50 8.99 5.99 -3.32
N LEU A 51 8.32 6.74 -4.19
CA LEU A 51 6.86 6.86 -4.20
C LEU A 51 6.29 5.91 -5.25
N PHE A 52 5.27 5.16 -4.88
CA PHE A 52 4.46 4.36 -5.78
C PHE A 52 3.02 4.83 -5.69
N LEU A 53 2.52 5.42 -6.76
CA LEU A 53 1.16 5.95 -6.82
C LEU A 53 0.22 4.89 -7.38
N LYS A 54 -0.93 4.71 -6.72
CA LYS A 54 -1.96 3.75 -7.12
C LYS A 54 -3.34 4.39 -7.20
N GLY A 55 -4.32 3.68 -7.78
CA GLY A 55 -5.69 4.18 -7.92
C GLY A 55 -5.79 5.40 -8.82
N GLN A 56 -4.96 5.48 -9.86
CA GLN A 56 -4.87 6.63 -10.77
C GLN A 56 -5.90 6.57 -11.91
N GLU A 57 -6.47 5.39 -12.17
CA GLU A 57 -7.46 5.21 -13.23
C GLU A 57 -8.86 5.53 -12.72
N GLN A 58 -9.60 6.37 -13.45
CA GLN A 58 -10.92 6.85 -13.03
C GLN A 58 -11.91 5.71 -12.72
N ASP A 59 -11.93 4.68 -13.56
CA ASP A 59 -12.95 3.63 -13.56
C ASP A 59 -12.46 2.30 -12.94
N LYS A 60 -11.27 2.30 -12.32
CA LYS A 60 -10.68 1.12 -11.69
C LYS A 60 -10.43 1.35 -10.20
N GLU A 61 -11.08 0.54 -9.35
CA GLU A 61 -10.72 0.47 -7.93
C GLU A 61 -9.41 -0.32 -7.77
N GLN A 62 -8.48 0.23 -7.00
CA GLN A 62 -7.17 -0.38 -6.76
C GLN A 62 -6.76 -0.23 -5.30
N TYR A 63 -7.00 -1.26 -4.48
CA TYR A 63 -6.52 -1.26 -3.09
C TYR A 63 -5.04 -1.63 -3.00
N GLY A 64 -4.61 -2.65 -3.74
CA GLY A 64 -3.23 -3.11 -3.71
C GLY A 64 -2.29 -2.25 -4.52
N ALA A 65 -1.15 -1.86 -3.93
CA ALA A 65 -0.01 -1.47 -4.72
C ALA A 65 0.59 -2.71 -5.39
N PHE A 66 1.30 -2.55 -6.49
CA PHE A 66 2.03 -3.64 -7.16
C PHE A 66 1.13 -4.72 -7.82
N GLU A 67 -0.14 -4.43 -8.10
CA GLU A 67 -1.03 -5.39 -8.79
C GLU A 67 -0.45 -5.84 -10.14
N ASP A 68 0.04 -4.89 -10.92
CA ASP A 68 0.61 -5.07 -12.25
C ASP A 68 2.10 -4.68 -12.27
N LEU A 69 2.86 -5.13 -11.27
CA LEU A 69 4.26 -4.77 -11.10
C LEU A 69 5.12 -5.34 -12.22
N ALA A 70 5.66 -4.48 -13.06
CA ALA A 70 6.55 -4.89 -14.15
C ALA A 70 7.85 -5.50 -13.60
N THR A 71 8.28 -6.63 -14.17
CA THR A 71 9.48 -7.35 -13.71
C THR A 71 10.80 -6.61 -13.96
N ASP A 72 10.79 -5.60 -14.81
CA ASP A 72 11.92 -4.70 -15.09
C ASP A 72 11.85 -3.40 -14.29
N SER A 73 10.85 -3.23 -13.41
CA SER A 73 10.74 -2.07 -12.55
C SER A 73 11.75 -2.08 -11.39
N ILE A 74 12.06 -0.90 -10.88
CA ILE A 74 12.95 -0.77 -9.72
C ILE A 74 12.30 -1.31 -8.44
N GLU A 75 10.99 -1.19 -8.32
CA GLU A 75 10.21 -1.72 -7.20
C GLU A 75 10.26 -3.25 -7.19
N TYR A 76 10.11 -3.90 -8.35
CA TYR A 76 10.29 -5.35 -8.47
C TYR A 76 11.71 -5.76 -8.08
N ALA A 77 12.73 -5.06 -8.56
CA ALA A 77 14.11 -5.34 -8.22
C ALA A 77 14.38 -5.19 -6.71
N TRP A 78 13.79 -4.19 -6.06
CA TRP A 78 13.91 -4.02 -4.61
C TRP A 78 13.21 -5.12 -3.83
N LEU A 79 12.00 -5.50 -4.22
CA LEU A 79 11.25 -6.58 -3.57
C LEU A 79 11.92 -7.94 -3.76
N SER A 80 12.29 -8.29 -4.99
CA SER A 80 12.85 -9.61 -5.31
C SER A 80 14.23 -9.86 -4.70
N ASN A 81 15.00 -8.80 -4.43
CA ASN A 81 16.32 -8.89 -3.79
C ASN A 81 16.29 -8.58 -2.29
N ALA A 82 15.11 -8.37 -1.69
CA ALA A 82 15.03 -8.09 -0.28
C ALA A 82 15.33 -9.34 0.59
N ASP A 83 16.10 -9.15 1.64
CA ASP A 83 16.28 -10.16 2.68
C ASP A 83 15.02 -10.30 3.54
N SER A 84 14.34 -9.19 3.80
CA SER A 84 13.04 -9.11 4.48
C SER A 84 12.25 -7.90 4.02
N VAL A 85 10.92 -7.98 4.14
CA VAL A 85 9.99 -6.89 3.82
C VAL A 85 9.07 -6.68 5.01
N ASP A 86 9.13 -5.49 5.60
CA ASP A 86 8.22 -5.06 6.65
C ASP A 86 7.15 -4.15 6.04
N VAL A 87 5.87 -4.45 6.30
CA VAL A 87 4.73 -3.70 5.77
C VAL A 87 3.98 -3.01 6.92
N CYS A 88 3.60 -1.76 6.72
CA CYS A 88 2.78 -0.99 7.66
C CYS A 88 1.93 0.05 6.93
N GLY A 89 1.02 0.70 7.65
CA GLY A 89 0.21 1.81 7.13
C GLY A 89 -1.29 1.63 7.32
N ILE A 90 -2.08 2.22 6.45
CA ILE A 90 -3.54 2.24 6.46
C ILE A 90 -4.13 2.05 5.06
N ALA A 91 -5.34 1.45 4.94
CA ALA A 91 -6.05 0.75 5.99
C ALA A 91 -5.65 -0.74 5.99
N GLY A 92 -5.52 -1.33 7.17
CA GLY A 92 -5.05 -2.71 7.35
C GLY A 92 -5.89 -3.74 6.60
N ASP A 93 -7.20 -3.62 6.68
CA ASP A 93 -8.21 -4.48 6.06
C ASP A 93 -8.36 -4.28 4.54
N TYR A 94 -7.82 -3.20 3.98
CA TYR A 94 -7.87 -2.87 2.56
C TYR A 94 -6.46 -2.77 1.94
N CYS A 95 -5.87 -1.58 1.94
CA CYS A 95 -4.64 -1.31 1.20
C CYS A 95 -3.43 -2.09 1.71
N VAL A 96 -3.28 -2.23 3.04
CA VAL A 96 -2.16 -2.99 3.63
C VAL A 96 -2.28 -4.47 3.27
N LYS A 97 -3.46 -5.07 3.48
CA LYS A 97 -3.74 -6.47 3.12
C LYS A 97 -3.52 -6.71 1.63
N ALA A 98 -4.15 -5.92 0.76
CA ALA A 98 -4.06 -6.09 -0.69
C ALA A 98 -2.64 -5.88 -1.22
N SER A 99 -1.92 -4.86 -0.73
CA SER A 99 -0.52 -4.63 -1.12
C SER A 99 0.39 -5.76 -0.63
N THR A 100 0.16 -6.28 0.58
CA THR A 100 0.92 -7.42 1.08
C THR A 100 0.67 -8.68 0.24
N GLU A 101 -0.58 -8.91 -0.19
CA GLU A 101 -0.89 -10.02 -1.10
C GLU A 101 -0.14 -9.91 -2.43
N ASN A 102 0.03 -8.69 -2.95
CA ASN A 102 0.84 -8.45 -4.15
C ASN A 102 2.34 -8.65 -3.89
N VAL A 103 2.85 -8.22 -2.74
CA VAL A 103 4.24 -8.48 -2.33
C VAL A 103 4.53 -9.99 -2.27
N LEU A 104 3.59 -10.80 -1.77
CA LEU A 104 3.73 -12.26 -1.69
C LEU A 104 3.80 -12.97 -3.05
N LYS A 105 3.48 -12.29 -4.16
CA LYS A 105 3.72 -12.82 -5.51
C LYS A 105 5.22 -12.78 -5.89
N VAL A 106 6.02 -11.99 -5.18
CA VAL A 106 7.44 -11.75 -5.47
C VAL A 106 8.34 -12.23 -4.33
N VAL A 107 7.86 -12.12 -3.08
CA VAL A 107 8.63 -12.38 -1.84
C VAL A 107 8.00 -13.54 -1.09
N ALA A 108 8.81 -14.49 -0.66
CA ALA A 108 8.34 -15.64 0.12
C ALA A 108 7.76 -15.20 1.49
N PRO A 109 6.66 -15.84 1.97
CA PRO A 109 5.96 -15.41 3.17
C PRO A 109 6.83 -15.29 4.42
N GLU A 110 7.81 -16.18 4.60
CA GLU A 110 8.75 -16.17 5.74
C GLU A 110 9.65 -14.94 5.79
N LYS A 111 9.73 -14.19 4.68
CA LYS A 111 10.48 -12.93 4.59
C LYS A 111 9.59 -11.70 4.79
N VAL A 112 8.26 -11.88 4.88
CA VAL A 112 7.31 -10.78 4.99
C VAL A 112 6.81 -10.66 6.43
N SER A 113 6.76 -9.44 6.94
CA SER A 113 6.23 -9.13 8.27
C SER A 113 5.27 -7.95 8.21
N ILE A 114 4.26 -7.96 9.06
CA ILE A 114 3.39 -6.81 9.31
C ILE A 114 3.80 -6.14 10.63
N LEU A 115 4.13 -4.85 10.59
CA LEU A 115 4.39 -4.04 11.80
C LEU A 115 3.04 -3.64 12.42
N THR A 116 2.46 -4.52 13.24
CA THR A 116 1.06 -4.40 13.69
C THR A 116 0.78 -3.14 14.49
N ASP A 117 1.74 -2.66 15.28
CA ASP A 117 1.64 -1.39 16.02
C ASP A 117 1.57 -0.16 15.10
N CYS A 118 2.06 -0.30 13.87
CA CYS A 118 2.08 0.73 12.83
C CYS A 118 0.98 0.55 11.76
N VAL A 119 -0.06 -0.24 12.06
CA VAL A 119 -1.22 -0.45 11.18
C VAL A 119 -2.49 -0.01 11.90
N ARG A 120 -3.44 0.55 11.15
CA ARG A 120 -4.82 0.77 11.60
C ARG A 120 -5.78 0.28 10.54
N SER A 121 -6.82 -0.43 10.98
CA SER A 121 -7.89 -1.00 10.16
C SER A 121 -9.22 -0.34 10.46
N ILE A 122 -10.14 -0.38 9.52
CA ILE A 122 -11.51 0.14 9.67
C ILE A 122 -12.37 -0.85 10.46
N ASP A 123 -12.16 -2.15 10.24
CA ASP A 123 -12.86 -3.26 10.90
C ASP A 123 -12.32 -3.62 12.30
N GLY A 124 -11.37 -2.87 12.83
CA GLY A 124 -10.70 -3.19 14.09
C GLY A 124 -9.56 -4.20 13.96
N GLY A 125 -9.24 -4.66 12.75
CA GLY A 125 -8.09 -5.51 12.43
C GLY A 125 -8.41 -6.97 12.19
N GLU A 126 -9.68 -7.39 12.24
CA GLU A 126 -10.09 -8.79 12.10
C GLU A 126 -9.70 -9.39 10.74
N ALA A 127 -9.95 -8.68 9.65
CA ALA A 127 -9.63 -9.17 8.30
C ALA A 127 -8.13 -9.27 8.05
N LEU A 128 -7.34 -8.33 8.59
CA LEU A 128 -5.88 -8.37 8.49
C LEU A 128 -5.30 -9.52 9.33
N GLU A 129 -5.80 -9.73 10.55
CA GLU A 129 -5.37 -10.82 11.43
C GLU A 129 -5.63 -12.19 10.79
N ALA A 130 -6.84 -12.39 10.23
CA ALA A 130 -7.19 -13.60 9.51
C ALA A 130 -6.24 -13.84 8.31
N PHE A 131 -5.95 -12.80 7.55
CA PHE A 131 -5.03 -12.85 6.40
C PHE A 131 -3.60 -13.21 6.82
N ILE A 132 -3.07 -12.59 7.88
CA ILE A 132 -1.73 -12.89 8.41
C ILE A 132 -1.61 -14.37 8.77
N ASN A 133 -2.62 -14.90 9.49
CA ASN A 133 -2.65 -16.30 9.91
C ASN A 133 -2.76 -17.25 8.70
N GLU A 134 -3.62 -16.94 7.73
CA GLU A 134 -3.79 -17.72 6.49
C GLU A 134 -2.49 -17.82 5.69
N LYS A 135 -1.80 -16.70 5.52
CA LYS A 135 -0.57 -16.62 4.71
C LYS A 135 0.70 -17.03 5.46
N GLY A 136 0.64 -17.23 6.76
CA GLY A 136 1.82 -17.56 7.58
C GLY A 136 2.82 -16.41 7.68
N ILE A 137 2.35 -15.17 7.64
CA ILE A 137 3.18 -13.96 7.72
C ILE A 137 3.53 -13.68 9.18
N THR A 138 4.73 -13.17 9.43
CA THR A 138 5.17 -12.79 10.77
C THR A 138 4.52 -11.48 11.23
N LYS A 139 4.09 -11.43 12.49
CA LYS A 139 3.74 -10.17 13.18
C LYS A 139 4.94 -9.62 13.93
N LYS A 140 5.16 -8.33 13.79
CA LYS A 140 6.16 -7.55 14.55
C LYS A 140 5.50 -6.38 15.25
#